data_85f2a71122aa468c7230b57450239ed1
#
_entry.id   85f2a71122aa468c7230b57450239ed1
#
_cell.length_a   1.000
_cell.length_b   1.000
_cell.length_c   1.000
_cell.angle_alpha   90.00
_cell.angle_beta   90.00
_cell.angle_gamma   90.00
#
_symmetry.space_group_name_H-M   'P 1'
#
loop_
_entity.id
_entity.type
_entity.pdbx_description
1 polymer ?
#
loop_
_entity_poly.entity_id
_entity_poly.type
_entity_poly.pdbx_seq_one_letter_code
_entity_poly.pdbx_strand_id
1 'polypeptide(L)'
;MNQNLGTNGRQPVRGLLALAGKRLMTIAVLTLVASAVAMGQGNDLQQKLAAVKQSVAENQQRLHQYQWTETTQLNLKGDPKPPTENLCQYGPDGQVQKTAIGPPPQQPSGGRMKQRVVAKKKGEMKDYMQDVKGLLGMYVPPDPQRMQQARDAGNLSLNPAGGVVNLVFTNYAQPGDRLTLTFDPAAKKVVGLSVNTYMGQEKDAVTLQVRMASLPDGTNYAQQTVLQATAKQLVVTTTNSNCQKM
;
A
#
# COMPACT_ATOMS: atom_id res chain seq x y z
N MET A 1 32.69 -42.53 2.30
CA MET A 1 33.19 -41.17 1.99
C MET A 1 32.28 -40.56 0.94
N ASN A 2 31.22 -39.89 1.37
CA ASN A 2 30.27 -39.23 0.48
C ASN A 2 30.30 -37.73 0.77
N GLN A 3 30.80 -36.97 -0.20
CA GLN A 3 30.78 -35.51 -0.16
C GLN A 3 29.44 -35.03 -0.74
N ASN A 4 28.60 -34.46 0.11
CA ASN A 4 27.41 -33.74 -0.31
C ASN A 4 27.79 -32.28 -0.60
N LEU A 5 27.86 -31.94 -1.86
CA LEU A 5 27.98 -30.57 -2.35
C LEU A 5 26.61 -29.89 -2.26
N GLY A 6 26.41 -29.10 -1.21
CA GLY A 6 25.25 -28.23 -1.08
C GLY A 6 25.32 -27.06 -2.07
N THR A 7 24.47 -27.10 -3.05
CA THR A 7 24.21 -25.97 -3.96
C THR A 7 23.46 -24.88 -3.23
N ASN A 8 24.21 -23.85 -2.80
CA ASN A 8 23.64 -22.59 -2.30
C ASN A 8 22.99 -21.83 -3.46
N GLY A 9 21.73 -22.09 -3.71
CA GLY A 9 20.88 -21.30 -4.62
C GLY A 9 20.73 -19.88 -4.10
N ARG A 10 21.47 -18.94 -4.67
CA ARG A 10 21.32 -17.50 -4.44
C ARG A 10 19.97 -17.06 -4.99
N GLN A 11 19.00 -16.90 -4.15
CA GLN A 11 17.75 -16.24 -4.48
C GLN A 11 18.01 -14.74 -4.76
N PRO A 12 17.61 -14.20 -5.90
CA PRO A 12 17.71 -12.77 -6.17
C PRO A 12 16.77 -12.00 -5.22
N VAL A 13 17.15 -10.76 -4.90
CA VAL A 13 16.43 -9.82 -4.01
C VAL A 13 15.10 -9.41 -4.66
N ARG A 14 14.15 -10.34 -4.78
CA ARG A 14 12.83 -10.16 -5.42
C ARG A 14 11.72 -9.71 -4.44
N GLY A 15 12.05 -9.43 -3.19
CA GLY A 15 11.05 -9.26 -2.13
C GLY A 15 10.73 -7.84 -1.67
N LEU A 16 11.33 -6.79 -2.24
CA LEU A 16 11.28 -5.47 -1.60
C LEU A 16 10.02 -4.64 -1.90
N LEU A 17 9.20 -5.03 -2.84
CA LEU A 17 8.07 -4.23 -3.33
C LEU A 17 6.70 -4.92 -3.31
N ALA A 18 6.59 -6.04 -2.62
CA ALA A 18 5.31 -6.72 -2.46
C ALA A 18 4.38 -6.03 -1.41
N LEU A 19 4.59 -4.75 -1.09
CA LEU A 19 3.67 -3.99 -0.23
C LEU A 19 2.32 -3.74 -0.90
N ALA A 20 2.29 -3.67 -2.22
CA ALA A 20 1.06 -3.42 -2.96
C ALA A 20 0.23 -4.68 -3.25
N GLY A 21 0.80 -5.89 -3.06
CA GLY A 21 0.22 -7.10 -3.62
C GLY A 21 -0.57 -7.99 -2.68
N LYS A 22 -0.33 -7.97 -1.40
CA LYS A 22 -0.87 -9.05 -0.57
C LYS A 22 -2.26 -8.84 0.01
N ARG A 23 -2.79 -7.63 0.15
CA ARG A 23 -4.17 -7.37 0.64
C ARG A 23 -4.64 -5.92 0.41
N LEU A 24 -4.24 -5.24 -0.65
CA LEU A 24 -4.55 -3.83 -0.84
C LEU A 24 -6.01 -3.53 -1.19
N MET A 25 -6.89 -4.51 -1.23
CA MET A 25 -8.24 -4.31 -1.75
C MET A 25 -9.39 -4.94 -0.98
N THR A 26 -9.18 -5.35 0.23
CA THR A 26 -10.35 -5.53 1.09
C THR A 26 -10.51 -4.26 1.90
N ILE A 27 -10.86 -3.15 1.23
CA ILE A 27 -11.27 -1.93 1.90
C ILE A 27 -12.69 -2.19 2.43
N ALA A 28 -12.78 -2.81 3.59
CA ALA A 28 -13.98 -2.78 4.42
C ALA A 28 -14.15 -1.37 5.04
N VAL A 29 -13.98 -0.33 4.22
CA VAL A 29 -13.93 1.09 4.64
C VAL A 29 -15.31 1.64 4.93
N LEU A 30 -16.35 0.93 4.58
CA LEU A 30 -17.66 1.56 4.47
C LEU A 30 -18.65 1.26 5.58
N THR A 31 -18.26 0.59 6.61
CA THR A 31 -19.15 0.46 7.76
C THR A 31 -19.31 1.76 8.57
N LEU A 32 -18.49 2.78 8.30
CA LEU A 32 -18.44 3.96 9.17
C LEU A 32 -19.12 5.23 8.64
N VAL A 33 -19.29 5.38 7.34
CA VAL A 33 -19.88 6.60 6.76
C VAL A 33 -21.37 6.72 7.08
N ALA A 34 -22.02 5.61 7.39
CA ALA A 34 -23.45 5.58 7.62
C ALA A 34 -23.88 6.01 9.03
N SER A 35 -22.97 6.09 10.01
CA SER A 35 -23.33 6.42 11.39
C SER A 35 -23.40 7.92 11.68
N ALA A 36 -22.89 8.77 10.81
CA ALA A 36 -22.86 10.22 11.04
C ALA A 36 -24.16 10.97 10.62
N VAL A 37 -25.13 10.28 10.01
CA VAL A 37 -26.37 10.90 9.51
C VAL A 37 -27.63 10.20 10.06
N ALA A 38 -27.56 9.42 11.10
CA ALA A 38 -28.69 8.64 11.56
C ALA A 38 -29.25 9.06 12.92
N MET A 39 -30.21 9.96 12.89
CA MET A 39 -31.36 9.83 13.77
C MET A 39 -32.57 9.37 12.94
N GLY A 40 -32.78 8.06 12.88
CA GLY A 40 -33.95 7.43 12.27
C GLY A 40 -33.72 6.70 10.96
N GLN A 41 -33.37 5.42 11.01
CA GLN A 41 -33.65 4.36 10.02
C GLN A 41 -32.59 3.26 10.02
N GLY A 42 -32.70 2.32 10.96
CA GLY A 42 -31.72 1.21 11.09
C GLY A 42 -31.64 0.27 9.86
N ASN A 43 -32.74 0.12 9.09
CA ASN A 43 -32.77 -0.77 7.93
C ASN A 43 -32.08 -0.18 6.69
N ASP A 44 -32.20 1.12 6.44
CA ASP A 44 -31.58 1.80 5.30
C ASP A 44 -30.06 1.80 5.41
N LEU A 45 -29.54 1.91 6.63
CA LEU A 45 -28.12 1.87 6.92
C LEU A 45 -27.51 0.49 6.63
N GLN A 46 -28.15 -0.58 7.06
CA GLN A 46 -27.70 -1.95 6.81
C GLN A 46 -27.71 -2.27 5.31
N GLN A 47 -28.71 -1.83 4.56
CA GLN A 47 -28.78 -2.02 3.11
C GLN A 47 -27.67 -1.25 2.39
N LYS A 48 -27.38 -0.01 2.78
CA LYS A 48 -26.28 0.78 2.23
C LYS A 48 -24.92 0.14 2.51
N LEU A 49 -24.72 -0.39 3.71
CA LEU A 49 -23.51 -1.12 4.08
C LEU A 49 -23.33 -2.41 3.25
N ALA A 50 -24.40 -3.16 3.07
CA ALA A 50 -24.38 -4.37 2.24
C ALA A 50 -24.02 -4.05 0.78
N ALA A 51 -24.64 -3.02 0.19
CA ALA A 51 -24.37 -2.57 -1.18
C ALA A 51 -22.92 -2.15 -1.37
N VAL A 52 -22.31 -1.53 -0.36
CA VAL A 52 -20.91 -1.13 -0.44
C VAL A 52 -19.96 -2.30 -0.29
N LYS A 53 -20.20 -3.22 0.64
CA LYS A 53 -19.42 -4.47 0.74
C LYS A 53 -19.45 -5.23 -0.58
N GLN A 54 -20.61 -5.31 -1.20
CA GLN A 54 -20.77 -5.93 -2.51
C GLN A 54 -19.95 -5.19 -3.58
N SER A 55 -20.06 -3.86 -3.66
CA SER A 55 -19.31 -3.04 -4.61
C SER A 55 -17.79 -3.22 -4.48
N VAL A 56 -17.28 -3.30 -3.25
CA VAL A 56 -15.84 -3.56 -2.99
C VAL A 56 -15.44 -4.96 -3.47
N ALA A 57 -16.24 -5.98 -3.17
CA ALA A 57 -15.97 -7.34 -3.60
C ALA A 57 -16.00 -7.46 -5.13
N GLU A 58 -16.99 -6.86 -5.79
CA GLU A 58 -17.09 -6.81 -7.26
C GLU A 58 -15.88 -6.06 -7.87
N ASN A 59 -15.46 -4.95 -7.27
CA ASN A 59 -14.28 -4.24 -7.72
C ASN A 59 -13.02 -5.10 -7.64
N GLN A 60 -12.86 -5.87 -6.57
CA GLN A 60 -11.75 -6.79 -6.43
C GLN A 60 -11.78 -7.89 -7.50
N GLN A 61 -12.94 -8.47 -7.76
CA GLN A 61 -13.11 -9.47 -8.83
C GLN A 61 -12.78 -8.90 -10.21
N ARG A 62 -13.20 -7.63 -10.49
CA ARG A 62 -12.84 -6.96 -11.74
C ARG A 62 -11.34 -6.73 -11.86
N LEU A 63 -10.68 -6.30 -10.78
CA LEU A 63 -9.23 -6.09 -10.77
C LEU A 63 -8.43 -7.35 -11.06
N HIS A 64 -8.93 -8.52 -10.65
CA HIS A 64 -8.29 -9.81 -10.95
C HIS A 64 -8.25 -10.11 -12.45
N GLN A 65 -9.05 -9.42 -13.26
CA GLN A 65 -9.08 -9.57 -14.73
C GLN A 65 -8.07 -8.66 -15.43
N TYR A 66 -7.28 -7.88 -14.67
CA TYR A 66 -6.35 -6.92 -15.23
C TYR A 66 -4.90 -7.31 -14.98
N GLN A 67 -4.08 -7.04 -15.98
CA GLN A 67 -2.63 -6.89 -15.84
C GLN A 67 -2.28 -5.40 -15.97
N TRP A 68 -1.16 -5.00 -15.37
CA TRP A 68 -0.68 -3.61 -15.41
C TRP A 68 0.83 -3.53 -15.33
N THR A 69 1.40 -2.41 -15.76
CA THR A 69 2.80 -2.07 -15.55
C THR A 69 2.94 -1.33 -14.23
N GLU A 70 3.79 -1.85 -13.35
CA GLU A 70 4.21 -1.18 -12.11
C GLU A 70 5.60 -0.59 -12.31
N THR A 71 5.72 0.73 -12.26
CA THR A 71 7.00 1.44 -12.25
C THR A 71 7.31 1.89 -10.83
N THR A 72 8.49 1.51 -10.32
CA THR A 72 8.96 1.92 -8.99
C THR A 72 10.21 2.77 -9.11
N GLN A 73 10.12 3.98 -8.58
CA GLN A 73 11.21 4.93 -8.43
C GLN A 73 11.65 5.01 -6.98
N LEU A 74 12.92 4.72 -6.73
CA LEU A 74 13.56 4.85 -5.43
C LEU A 74 14.42 6.11 -5.41
N ASN A 75 14.25 6.94 -4.38
CA ASN A 75 15.15 8.04 -4.06
C ASN A 75 15.70 7.81 -2.64
N LEU A 76 17.00 7.76 -2.51
CA LEU A 76 17.70 7.55 -1.25
C LEU A 76 18.66 8.70 -0.99
N LYS A 77 18.42 9.48 0.07
CA LYS A 77 19.24 10.64 0.44
C LYS A 77 19.36 11.69 -0.68
N GLY A 78 18.25 11.92 -1.40
CA GLY A 78 18.23 12.83 -2.55
C GLY A 78 18.80 12.25 -3.85
N ASP A 79 19.33 11.02 -3.83
CA ASP A 79 19.91 10.35 -4.99
C ASP A 79 18.88 9.39 -5.63
N PRO A 80 18.28 9.75 -6.78
CA PRO A 80 17.33 8.90 -7.47
C PRO A 80 18.04 7.68 -8.08
N LYS A 81 17.51 6.49 -7.82
CA LYS A 81 17.99 5.25 -8.43
C LYS A 81 17.25 5.00 -9.74
N PRO A 82 17.83 4.26 -10.69
CA PRO A 82 17.12 3.87 -11.90
C PRO A 82 15.77 3.23 -11.55
N PRO A 83 14.68 3.59 -12.24
CA PRO A 83 13.38 2.99 -12.01
C PRO A 83 13.40 1.50 -12.34
N THR A 84 12.57 0.74 -11.68
CA THR A 84 12.33 -0.66 -11.99
C THR A 84 10.90 -0.83 -12.48
N GLU A 85 10.71 -1.66 -13.49
CA GLU A 85 9.40 -1.93 -14.08
C GLU A 85 9.06 -3.41 -13.96
N ASN A 86 7.81 -3.69 -13.63
CA ASN A 86 7.28 -5.03 -13.56
C ASN A 86 5.93 -5.10 -14.28
N LEU A 87 5.71 -6.17 -15.02
CA LEU A 87 4.38 -6.59 -15.40
C LEU A 87 3.75 -7.30 -14.20
N CYS A 88 2.58 -6.83 -13.82
CA CYS A 88 1.85 -7.30 -12.65
C CYS A 88 0.51 -7.88 -13.07
N GLN A 89 0.10 -8.99 -12.42
CA GLN A 89 -1.22 -9.59 -12.57
C GLN A 89 -1.59 -10.33 -11.28
N TYR A 90 -2.85 -10.63 -11.07
CA TYR A 90 -3.25 -11.50 -9.98
C TYR A 90 -3.07 -12.97 -10.36
N GLY A 91 -2.45 -13.74 -9.47
CA GLY A 91 -2.36 -15.20 -9.59
C GLY A 91 -3.63 -15.89 -9.10
N PRO A 92 -3.73 -17.22 -9.31
CA PRO A 92 -4.86 -18.03 -8.84
C PRO A 92 -5.07 -17.99 -7.32
N ASP A 93 -4.00 -17.69 -6.57
CA ASP A 93 -4.01 -17.53 -5.12
C ASP A 93 -4.48 -16.13 -4.65
N GLY A 94 -4.90 -15.27 -5.60
CA GLY A 94 -5.28 -13.89 -5.34
C GLY A 94 -4.11 -12.97 -4.96
N GLN A 95 -2.85 -13.44 -5.10
CA GLN A 95 -1.66 -12.63 -4.87
C GLN A 95 -1.19 -11.98 -6.16
N VAL A 96 -0.62 -10.76 -6.04
CA VAL A 96 0.00 -10.11 -7.20
C VAL A 96 1.31 -10.81 -7.56
N GLN A 97 1.37 -11.33 -8.76
CA GLN A 97 2.57 -11.85 -9.38
C GLN A 97 3.26 -10.72 -10.15
N LYS A 98 4.60 -10.63 -10.02
CA LYS A 98 5.40 -9.60 -10.66
C LYS A 98 6.47 -10.23 -11.53
N THR A 99 6.48 -9.87 -12.80
CA THR A 99 7.53 -10.24 -13.75
C THR A 99 8.32 -8.99 -14.13
N ALA A 100 9.63 -8.99 -13.88
CA ALA A 100 10.47 -7.84 -14.20
C ALA A 100 10.49 -7.59 -15.71
N ILE A 101 10.32 -6.34 -16.11
CA ILE A 101 10.45 -5.85 -17.48
C ILE A 101 11.81 -5.15 -17.59
N GLY A 102 12.57 -5.46 -18.63
CA GLY A 102 13.86 -4.81 -18.89
C GLY A 102 15.09 -5.60 -18.45
N PRO A 103 16.28 -5.05 -18.66
CA PRO A 103 17.53 -5.72 -18.34
C PRO A 103 17.69 -5.93 -16.82
N PRO A 104 18.35 -7.01 -16.40
CA PRO A 104 18.60 -7.23 -14.97
C PRO A 104 19.47 -6.10 -14.40
N PRO A 105 19.27 -5.72 -13.12
CA PRO A 105 20.06 -4.69 -12.47
C PRO A 105 21.56 -4.97 -12.58
N GLN A 106 22.34 -3.98 -12.99
CA GLN A 106 23.79 -4.11 -13.09
C GLN A 106 24.38 -4.39 -11.71
N GLN A 107 25.27 -5.38 -11.64
CA GLN A 107 25.98 -5.66 -10.40
C GLN A 107 27.01 -4.55 -10.13
N PRO A 108 27.16 -4.11 -8.87
CA PRO A 108 28.17 -3.12 -8.54
C PRO A 108 29.57 -3.62 -8.91
N SER A 109 30.26 -2.91 -9.76
CA SER A 109 31.67 -3.13 -10.05
C SER A 109 32.53 -2.65 -8.87
N GLY A 110 33.49 -3.45 -8.43
CA GLY A 110 34.43 -3.06 -7.38
C GLY A 110 35.09 -4.25 -6.68
N GLY A 111 36.23 -3.99 -6.03
CA GLY A 111 36.99 -5.02 -5.29
C GLY A 111 36.20 -5.62 -4.12
N ARG A 112 36.66 -6.80 -3.62
CA ARG A 112 35.97 -7.59 -2.57
C ARG A 112 35.56 -6.79 -1.33
N MET A 113 36.36 -5.82 -0.88
CA MET A 113 36.01 -4.98 0.28
C MET A 113 34.83 -4.05 -0.02
N LYS A 114 34.82 -3.40 -1.18
CA LYS A 114 33.71 -2.54 -1.61
C LYS A 114 32.41 -3.33 -1.75
N GLN A 115 32.49 -4.55 -2.30
CA GLN A 115 31.34 -5.46 -2.43
C GLN A 115 30.76 -5.85 -1.05
N ARG A 116 31.61 -6.12 -0.04
CA ARG A 116 31.14 -6.43 1.32
C ARG A 116 30.42 -5.25 1.98
N VAL A 117 30.93 -4.02 1.85
CA VAL A 117 30.31 -2.81 2.40
C VAL A 117 28.95 -2.56 1.71
N VAL A 118 28.90 -2.71 0.38
CA VAL A 118 27.65 -2.57 -0.37
C VAL A 118 26.64 -3.65 0.02
N ALA A 119 27.08 -4.90 0.20
CA ALA A 119 26.20 -6.00 0.63
C ALA A 119 25.63 -5.73 2.03
N LYS A 120 26.46 -5.27 2.99
CA LYS A 120 26.00 -4.91 4.34
C LYS A 120 24.95 -3.80 4.30
N LYS A 121 25.21 -2.68 3.59
CA LYS A 121 24.25 -1.58 3.45
C LYS A 121 22.94 -2.01 2.78
N LYS A 122 23.00 -2.90 1.78
CA LYS A 122 21.81 -3.49 1.16
C LYS A 122 21.02 -4.35 2.15
N GLY A 123 21.70 -5.13 3.01
CA GLY A 123 21.09 -5.90 4.06
C GLY A 123 20.33 -5.00 5.04
N GLU A 124 21.00 -4.01 5.62
CA GLU A 124 20.42 -3.04 6.56
C GLU A 124 19.20 -2.31 5.97
N MET A 125 19.27 -1.95 4.68
CA MET A 125 18.13 -1.30 4.00
C MET A 125 16.98 -2.28 3.78
N LYS A 126 17.26 -3.54 3.46
CA LYS A 126 16.23 -4.58 3.32
C LYS A 126 15.50 -4.82 4.63
N ASP A 127 16.23 -4.94 5.73
CA ASP A 127 15.66 -5.15 7.07
C ASP A 127 14.79 -3.96 7.46
N TYR A 128 15.31 -2.73 7.31
CA TYR A 128 14.53 -1.50 7.54
C TYR A 128 13.23 -1.44 6.71
N MET A 129 13.30 -1.79 5.42
CA MET A 129 12.10 -1.83 4.57
C MET A 129 11.11 -2.92 4.98
N GLN A 130 11.59 -4.01 5.56
CA GLN A 130 10.72 -5.04 6.10
C GLN A 130 9.99 -4.55 7.36
N ASP A 131 10.67 -3.82 8.22
CA ASP A 131 10.08 -3.19 9.41
C ASP A 131 9.03 -2.13 9.00
N VAL A 132 9.35 -1.25 8.04
CA VAL A 132 8.39 -0.28 7.47
C VAL A 132 7.17 -1.00 6.90
N LYS A 133 7.38 -2.13 6.20
CA LYS A 133 6.28 -2.94 5.68
C LYS A 133 5.40 -3.52 6.79
N GLY A 134 6.02 -4.02 7.86
CA GLY A 134 5.31 -4.51 9.04
C GLY A 134 4.46 -3.41 9.68
N LEU A 135 5.05 -2.22 9.86
CA LEU A 135 4.37 -1.04 10.38
C LEU A 135 3.16 -0.66 9.51
N LEU A 136 3.36 -0.49 8.20
CA LEU A 136 2.28 -0.10 7.28
C LEU A 136 1.20 -1.18 7.13
N GLY A 137 1.53 -2.43 7.41
CA GLY A 137 0.56 -3.53 7.47
C GLY A 137 -0.52 -3.37 8.55
N MET A 138 -0.31 -2.50 9.55
CA MET A 138 -1.32 -2.14 10.54
C MET A 138 -2.37 -1.15 10.01
N TYR A 139 -2.09 -0.47 8.89
CA TYR A 139 -2.93 0.57 8.30
C TYR A 139 -3.53 0.17 6.96
N VAL A 140 -2.87 -0.73 6.23
CA VAL A 140 -3.28 -1.10 4.87
C VAL A 140 -3.31 -2.63 4.73
N PRO A 141 -4.49 -3.23 4.50
CA PRO A 141 -5.80 -2.56 4.41
C PRO A 141 -6.27 -2.01 5.77
N PRO A 142 -7.07 -0.94 5.80
CA PRO A 142 -7.65 -0.45 7.04
C PRO A 142 -8.46 -1.53 7.77
N ASP A 143 -8.20 -1.68 9.07
CA ASP A 143 -8.90 -2.66 9.91
C ASP A 143 -10.24 -2.08 10.38
N PRO A 144 -11.38 -2.71 10.06
CA PRO A 144 -12.70 -2.24 10.47
C PRO A 144 -12.88 -2.15 12.01
N GLN A 145 -12.24 -3.04 12.77
CA GLN A 145 -12.33 -3.03 14.23
C GLN A 145 -11.59 -1.82 14.81
N ARG A 146 -10.39 -1.53 14.31
CA ARG A 146 -9.63 -0.32 14.71
C ARG A 146 -10.36 0.97 14.33
N MET A 147 -10.96 1.01 13.15
CA MET A 147 -11.79 2.15 12.72
C MET A 147 -12.98 2.37 13.67
N GLN A 148 -13.64 1.28 14.08
CA GLN A 148 -14.73 1.33 15.05
C GLN A 148 -14.24 1.82 16.40
N GLN A 149 -13.13 1.28 16.92
CA GLN A 149 -12.52 1.71 18.18
C GLN A 149 -12.14 3.19 18.17
N ALA A 150 -11.51 3.66 17.07
CA ALA A 150 -11.16 5.07 16.93
C ALA A 150 -12.41 5.97 16.93
N ARG A 151 -13.50 5.56 16.27
CA ARG A 151 -14.78 6.28 16.31
C ARG A 151 -15.34 6.33 17.72
N ASP A 152 -15.40 5.21 18.41
CA ASP A 152 -15.99 5.09 19.75
C ASP A 152 -15.18 5.86 20.80
N ALA A 153 -13.87 6.00 20.57
CA ALA A 153 -12.97 6.84 21.37
C ALA A 153 -13.01 8.34 21.01
N GLY A 154 -13.85 8.76 20.04
CA GLY A 154 -13.90 10.17 19.58
C GLY A 154 -12.72 10.60 18.70
N ASN A 155 -11.93 9.65 18.21
CA ASN A 155 -10.74 9.89 17.39
C ASN A 155 -11.04 9.91 15.87
N LEU A 156 -12.32 10.03 15.47
CA LEU A 156 -12.75 10.20 14.08
C LEU A 156 -13.22 11.62 13.84
N SER A 157 -12.69 12.26 12.79
CA SER A 157 -13.24 13.51 12.27
C SER A 157 -13.56 13.39 10.79
N LEU A 158 -14.62 14.13 10.37
CA LEU A 158 -15.08 14.19 8.98
C LEU A 158 -14.83 15.60 8.46
N ASN A 159 -13.96 15.71 7.45
CA ASN A 159 -13.57 16.99 6.89
C ASN A 159 -13.95 17.05 5.39
N PRO A 160 -15.10 17.69 5.05
CA PRO A 160 -15.48 17.92 3.66
C PRO A 160 -14.46 18.84 2.95
N ALA A 161 -14.05 18.49 1.75
CA ALA A 161 -13.12 19.28 0.94
C ALA A 161 -13.34 19.03 -0.55
N GLY A 162 -13.79 20.04 -1.28
CA GLY A 162 -13.84 20.00 -2.75
C GLY A 162 -14.66 18.84 -3.36
N GLY A 163 -15.80 18.50 -2.77
CA GLY A 163 -16.67 17.42 -3.25
C GLY A 163 -16.32 16.02 -2.72
N VAL A 164 -15.22 15.90 -1.98
CA VAL A 164 -14.85 14.67 -1.27
C VAL A 164 -14.96 14.85 0.25
N VAL A 165 -14.95 13.76 0.99
CA VAL A 165 -14.94 13.75 2.45
C VAL A 165 -13.70 13.02 2.94
N ASN A 166 -12.88 13.69 3.76
CA ASN A 166 -11.76 13.05 4.43
C ASN A 166 -12.22 12.50 5.78
N LEU A 167 -12.15 11.20 5.94
CA LEU A 167 -12.33 10.51 7.21
C LEU A 167 -10.95 10.41 7.87
N VAL A 168 -10.75 11.15 8.94
CA VAL A 168 -9.46 11.23 9.64
C VAL A 168 -9.56 10.49 10.96
N PHE A 169 -8.78 9.42 11.09
CA PHE A 169 -8.63 8.63 12.30
C PHE A 169 -7.30 8.99 12.96
N THR A 170 -7.36 9.56 14.15
CA THR A 170 -6.16 9.82 14.98
C THR A 170 -5.97 8.70 15.99
N ASN A 171 -4.73 8.46 16.40
CA ASN A 171 -4.36 7.34 17.29
C ASN A 171 -4.92 6.00 16.80
N TYR A 172 -4.77 5.75 15.49
CA TYR A 172 -5.39 4.60 14.82
C TYR A 172 -4.71 3.27 15.21
N ALA A 173 -3.39 3.22 15.21
CA ALA A 173 -2.62 2.03 15.55
C ALA A 173 -1.59 2.30 16.66
N GLN A 174 -1.15 3.54 16.80
CA GLN A 174 -0.24 3.99 17.86
C GLN A 174 -0.49 5.47 18.19
N PRO A 175 -0.09 5.95 19.39
CA PRO A 175 -0.30 7.34 19.80
C PRO A 175 0.29 8.34 18.80
N GLY A 176 -0.44 9.40 18.48
CA GLY A 176 0.01 10.47 17.58
C GLY A 176 -0.05 10.14 16.09
N ASP A 177 -0.37 8.92 15.70
CA ASP A 177 -0.52 8.55 14.30
C ASP A 177 -1.85 9.05 13.69
N ARG A 178 -1.94 8.90 12.36
CA ARG A 178 -3.15 9.29 11.62
C ARG A 178 -3.32 8.43 10.39
N LEU A 179 -4.54 7.89 10.23
CA LEU A 179 -5.02 7.32 8.99
C LEU A 179 -6.08 8.26 8.41
N THR A 180 -5.95 8.65 7.15
CA THR A 180 -6.94 9.44 6.42
C THR A 180 -7.43 8.67 5.21
N LEU A 181 -8.76 8.56 5.07
CA LEU A 181 -9.40 8.00 3.90
C LEU A 181 -10.16 9.12 3.19
N THR A 182 -9.85 9.34 1.92
CA THR A 182 -10.55 10.31 1.08
C THR A 182 -11.65 9.58 0.31
N PHE A 183 -12.89 9.91 0.59
CA PHE A 183 -14.09 9.31 0.02
C PHE A 183 -14.81 10.30 -0.91
N ASP A 184 -15.16 9.84 -2.09
CA ASP A 184 -16.03 10.55 -3.03
C ASP A 184 -17.48 10.07 -2.84
N PRO A 185 -18.38 10.88 -2.26
CA PRO A 185 -19.76 10.47 -2.02
C PRO A 185 -20.60 10.36 -3.29
N ALA A 186 -20.26 11.10 -4.34
CA ALA A 186 -20.96 11.03 -5.62
C ALA A 186 -20.63 9.72 -6.36
N ALA A 187 -19.35 9.38 -6.42
CA ALA A 187 -18.90 8.13 -7.01
C ALA A 187 -19.01 6.92 -6.06
N LYS A 188 -19.34 7.13 -4.77
CA LYS A 188 -19.43 6.12 -3.70
C LYS A 188 -18.18 5.25 -3.58
N LYS A 189 -17.00 5.86 -3.68
CA LYS A 189 -15.72 5.14 -3.65
C LYS A 189 -14.62 5.91 -2.91
N VAL A 190 -13.62 5.17 -2.45
CA VAL A 190 -12.39 5.75 -1.88
C VAL A 190 -11.50 6.18 -3.04
N VAL A 191 -11.07 7.43 -3.03
CA VAL A 191 -10.21 8.04 -4.06
C VAL A 191 -8.79 8.30 -3.56
N GLY A 192 -8.55 8.14 -2.25
CA GLY A 192 -7.23 8.28 -1.66
C GLY A 192 -7.13 7.69 -0.27
N LEU A 193 -5.91 7.39 0.14
CA LEU A 193 -5.54 6.97 1.49
C LEU A 193 -4.23 7.63 1.88
N SER A 194 -4.12 8.11 3.10
CA SER A 194 -2.88 8.66 3.65
C SER A 194 -2.65 8.11 5.05
N VAL A 195 -1.41 7.72 5.33
CA VAL A 195 -0.92 7.31 6.65
C VAL A 195 0.19 8.24 7.07
N ASN A 196 0.11 8.76 8.29
CA ASN A 196 1.20 9.45 8.95
C ASN A 196 1.47 8.70 10.25
N THR A 197 2.66 8.12 10.37
CA THR A 197 3.06 7.30 11.51
C THR A 197 4.57 7.39 11.71
N TYR A 198 5.16 6.57 12.57
CA TYR A 198 6.59 6.60 12.87
C TYR A 198 7.12 5.22 13.26
N MET A 199 8.43 5.01 13.08
CA MET A 199 9.16 3.80 13.47
C MET A 199 9.79 3.98 14.85
N GLY A 200 9.15 3.42 15.89
CA GLY A 200 9.69 3.44 17.26
C GLY A 200 9.72 4.82 17.93
N GLN A 201 10.12 5.87 17.24
CA GLN A 201 10.19 7.24 17.76
C GLN A 201 9.54 8.21 16.77
N GLU A 202 8.84 9.25 17.26
CA GLU A 202 8.13 10.23 16.43
C GLU A 202 9.00 10.94 15.39
N LYS A 203 10.29 11.14 15.69
CA LYS A 203 11.24 11.72 14.73
C LYS A 203 11.52 10.83 13.51
N ASP A 204 11.26 9.52 13.63
CA ASP A 204 11.44 8.56 12.55
C ASP A 204 10.12 8.41 11.76
N ALA A 205 9.61 9.55 11.28
CA ALA A 205 8.32 9.60 10.60
C ALA A 205 8.30 8.72 9.35
N VAL A 206 7.19 8.02 9.18
CA VAL A 206 6.85 7.23 8.00
C VAL A 206 5.50 7.70 7.48
N THR A 207 5.45 8.12 6.21
CA THR A 207 4.21 8.52 5.56
C THR A 207 3.96 7.66 4.34
N LEU A 208 2.70 7.32 4.12
CA LEU A 208 2.23 6.65 2.92
C LEU A 208 1.08 7.46 2.33
N GLN A 209 1.13 7.73 1.04
CA GLN A 209 0.03 8.34 0.29
C GLN A 209 -0.34 7.43 -0.87
N VAL A 210 -1.62 7.12 -1.00
CA VAL A 210 -2.17 6.34 -2.10
C VAL A 210 -3.21 7.17 -2.81
N ARG A 211 -3.02 7.38 -4.11
CA ARG A 211 -4.01 7.96 -5.02
C ARG A 211 -4.66 6.85 -5.80
N MET A 212 -5.98 6.84 -5.77
CA MET A 212 -6.77 5.89 -6.55
C MET A 212 -7.19 6.54 -7.88
N ALA A 213 -7.37 5.70 -8.91
CA ALA A 213 -7.98 6.09 -10.18
C ALA A 213 -8.97 5.01 -10.61
N SER A 214 -9.81 5.34 -11.60
CA SER A 214 -10.79 4.40 -12.16
C SER A 214 -10.47 4.12 -13.61
N LEU A 215 -10.61 2.86 -13.99
CA LEU A 215 -10.59 2.42 -15.38
C LEU A 215 -11.92 2.75 -16.06
N PRO A 216 -12.01 2.69 -17.41
CA PRO A 216 -13.24 3.01 -18.14
C PRO A 216 -14.47 2.19 -17.73
N ASP A 217 -14.28 0.96 -17.26
CA ASP A 217 -15.35 0.10 -16.74
C ASP A 217 -15.75 0.41 -15.29
N GLY A 218 -15.19 1.47 -14.69
CA GLY A 218 -15.43 1.88 -13.32
C GLY A 218 -14.58 1.12 -12.28
N THR A 219 -13.73 0.18 -12.69
CA THR A 219 -12.83 -0.54 -11.78
C THR A 219 -11.84 0.43 -11.13
N ASN A 220 -11.81 0.45 -9.80
CA ASN A 220 -10.95 1.34 -9.02
C ASN A 220 -9.62 0.66 -8.68
N TYR A 221 -8.49 1.35 -8.85
CA TYR A 221 -7.15 0.83 -8.60
C TYR A 221 -6.23 1.87 -7.98
N ALA A 222 -5.20 1.45 -7.27
CA ALA A 222 -4.16 2.34 -6.77
C ALA A 222 -3.28 2.79 -7.95
N GLN A 223 -3.46 4.03 -8.40
CA GLN A 223 -2.68 4.60 -9.51
C GLN A 223 -1.27 4.96 -9.07
N GLN A 224 -1.14 5.59 -7.92
CA GLN A 224 0.15 6.03 -7.39
C GLN A 224 0.21 5.79 -5.89
N THR A 225 1.37 5.32 -5.44
CA THR A 225 1.69 5.17 -4.03
C THR A 225 3.03 5.86 -3.75
N VAL A 226 3.08 6.73 -2.75
CA VAL A 226 4.30 7.41 -2.31
C VAL A 226 4.54 7.05 -0.85
N LEU A 227 5.66 6.40 -0.58
CA LEU A 227 6.17 6.10 0.74
C LEU A 227 7.35 7.01 1.04
N GLN A 228 7.34 7.66 2.20
CA GLN A 228 8.49 8.42 2.70
C GLN A 228 8.86 7.90 4.09
N ALA A 229 10.16 7.74 4.34
CA ALA A 229 10.71 7.30 5.61
C ALA A 229 11.91 8.18 5.98
N THR A 230 11.74 9.03 6.98
CA THR A 230 12.68 10.13 7.31
C THR A 230 14.01 9.61 7.85
N ALA A 231 14.00 8.57 8.68
CA ALA A 231 15.22 8.01 9.30
C ALA A 231 16.29 7.59 8.27
N LYS A 232 15.86 7.17 7.08
CA LYS A 232 16.76 6.78 5.97
C LYS A 232 16.77 7.77 4.82
N GLN A 233 16.04 8.90 4.93
CA GLN A 233 15.84 9.85 3.83
C GLN A 233 15.42 9.11 2.55
N LEU A 234 14.43 8.22 2.71
CA LEU A 234 13.96 7.33 1.68
C LEU A 234 12.62 7.80 1.15
N VAL A 235 12.50 7.87 -0.18
CA VAL A 235 11.23 8.04 -0.89
C VAL A 235 11.09 6.92 -1.92
N VAL A 236 9.96 6.23 -1.87
CA VAL A 236 9.58 5.20 -2.87
C VAL A 236 8.29 5.63 -3.51
N THR A 237 8.33 5.86 -4.82
CA THR A 237 7.14 6.15 -5.62
C THR A 237 6.85 4.94 -6.50
N THR A 238 5.64 4.39 -6.37
CA THR A 238 5.14 3.32 -7.23
C THR A 238 3.99 3.87 -8.06
N THR A 239 4.05 3.70 -9.37
CA THR A 239 3.00 4.10 -10.31
C THR A 239 2.53 2.88 -11.08
N ASN A 240 1.22 2.65 -11.09
CA ASN A 240 0.57 1.60 -11.88
C ASN A 240 -0.06 2.24 -13.12
N SER A 241 0.26 1.70 -14.28
CA SER A 241 -0.15 2.20 -15.60
C SER A 241 -0.42 1.06 -16.55
N ASN A 242 -0.87 1.38 -17.76
CA ASN A 242 -1.10 0.39 -18.83
C ASN A 242 -1.96 -0.80 -18.36
N CYS A 243 -3.03 -0.50 -17.61
CA CYS A 243 -3.96 -1.52 -17.18
C CYS A 243 -4.69 -2.10 -18.38
N GLN A 244 -4.57 -3.39 -18.61
CA GLN A 244 -5.18 -4.13 -19.71
C GLN A 244 -5.97 -5.30 -19.17
N LYS A 245 -7.16 -5.53 -19.71
CA LYS A 245 -7.97 -6.69 -19.37
C LYS A 245 -7.38 -7.93 -20.04
N MET A 246 -7.23 -9.00 -19.26
CA MET A 246 -6.75 -10.30 -19.73
C MET A 246 -7.88 -11.12 -20.35
#